data_8adf9e1bfdc78ac4d1f0363724261995
#
_entry.id   8adf9e1bfdc78ac4d1f0363724261995
#
_cell.length_a   1.000
_cell.length_b   1.000
_cell.length_c   1.000
_cell.angle_alpha   90.00
_cell.angle_beta   90.00
_cell.angle_gamma   90.00
#
_symmetry.space_group_name_H-M   'P 1'
#
loop_
_entity.id
_entity.type
_entity.pdbx_description
1 polymer ?
#
loop_
_entity_poly.entity_id
_entity_poly.type
_entity_poly.pdbx_seq_one_letter_code
_entity_poly.pdbx_strand_id
1 'polypeptide(L)'
;MFIKNTYWKYGINSQVTWFKKNVKSFDVHNMLLINKKLVGYTLLRVRKMKSHFISKYFLFDTLIIKKEFRKTKLSNSIMNFNNSIIKKNKKISFLVCEKKLIKYYNKYGWVKLNKKKTRVMDGKFNKNGMIFNCKKRNVQGFFSFWLH
;
A
#
# COMPACT_ATOMS: atom_id res chain seq x y z
N MET A 1 12.09 9.99 -3.35
CA MET A 1 13.31 9.15 -3.26
C MET A 1 14.03 9.30 -1.92
N PHE A 2 14.32 10.50 -1.46
CA PHE A 2 15.04 10.76 -0.20
C PHE A 2 14.47 10.04 1.03
N ILE A 3 13.15 10.01 1.20
CA ILE A 3 12.53 9.33 2.34
C ILE A 3 12.73 7.80 2.30
N LYS A 4 12.66 7.17 1.13
CA LYS A 4 12.94 5.74 0.99
C LYS A 4 14.37 5.41 1.39
N ASN A 5 15.33 6.24 1.03
CA ASN A 5 16.74 6.05 1.38
C ASN A 5 17.00 6.07 2.89
N THR A 6 16.25 6.88 3.63
CA THR A 6 16.41 7.00 5.08
C THR A 6 15.91 5.75 5.82
N TYR A 7 15.01 4.97 5.23
CA TYR A 7 14.32 3.88 5.92
C TYR A 7 14.49 2.50 5.27
N TRP A 8 15.01 2.44 4.05
CA TRP A 8 15.28 1.18 3.36
C TRP A 8 16.79 0.96 3.28
N LYS A 9 17.23 -0.25 3.63
CA LYS A 9 18.66 -0.67 3.61
C LYS A 9 19.26 -0.82 2.20
N TYR A 10 18.60 -0.34 1.17
CA TYR A 10 19.07 -0.44 -0.22
C TYR A 10 19.71 0.87 -0.66
N GLY A 11 20.84 0.79 -1.36
CA GLY A 11 21.54 1.95 -1.89
C GLY A 11 20.68 2.78 -2.86
N ILE A 12 21.01 4.06 -3.01
CA ILE A 12 20.26 5.02 -3.84
C ILE A 12 20.07 4.51 -5.27
N ASN A 13 21.12 3.99 -5.89
CA ASN A 13 21.09 3.51 -7.28
C ASN A 13 20.12 2.35 -7.47
N SER A 14 20.10 1.38 -6.54
CA SER A 14 19.15 0.26 -6.57
C SER A 14 17.71 0.74 -6.44
N GLN A 15 17.46 1.76 -5.63
CA GLN A 15 16.11 2.32 -5.46
C GLN A 15 15.68 3.11 -6.70
N VAL A 16 16.58 3.89 -7.32
CA VAL A 16 16.29 4.59 -8.58
C VAL A 16 15.95 3.60 -9.69
N THR A 17 16.75 2.55 -9.83
CA THR A 17 16.52 1.50 -10.84
C THR A 17 15.18 0.81 -10.58
N TRP A 18 14.89 0.42 -9.33
CA TRP A 18 13.62 -0.18 -8.96
C TRP A 18 12.44 0.75 -9.28
N PHE A 19 12.56 2.04 -8.92
CA PHE A 19 11.51 3.04 -9.16
C PHE A 19 11.23 3.21 -10.65
N LYS A 20 12.26 3.42 -11.47
CA LYS A 20 12.13 3.55 -12.92
C LYS A 20 11.46 2.33 -13.56
N LYS A 21 11.81 1.12 -13.09
CA LYS A 21 11.23 -0.13 -13.60
C LYS A 21 9.78 -0.33 -13.17
N ASN A 22 9.44 0.00 -11.93
CA ASN A 22 8.22 -0.48 -11.27
C ASN A 22 7.14 0.59 -11.08
N VAL A 23 7.47 1.87 -11.08
CA VAL A 23 6.50 2.95 -10.89
C VAL A 23 6.12 3.54 -12.25
N LYS A 24 4.83 3.71 -12.48
CA LYS A 24 4.27 4.22 -13.73
C LYS A 24 3.70 5.63 -13.52
N SER A 25 3.51 6.38 -14.60
CA SER A 25 2.99 7.76 -14.56
C SER A 25 1.58 7.88 -13.94
N PHE A 26 0.80 6.81 -14.00
CA PHE A 26 -0.55 6.75 -13.43
C PHE A 26 -0.60 6.22 -11.97
N ASP A 27 0.55 5.88 -11.38
CA ASP A 27 0.61 5.53 -9.96
C ASP A 27 0.48 6.79 -9.10
N VAL A 28 -0.16 6.68 -7.94
CA VAL A 28 -0.51 7.84 -7.11
C VAL A 28 0.49 8.01 -5.98
N HIS A 29 1.08 9.19 -5.93
CA HIS A 29 2.03 9.60 -4.90
C HIS A 29 1.37 10.58 -3.94
N ASN A 30 1.18 10.19 -2.69
CA ASN A 30 0.67 11.08 -1.65
C ASN A 30 1.83 11.56 -0.78
N MET A 31 1.95 12.86 -0.63
CA MET A 31 3.02 13.50 0.13
C MET A 31 2.45 14.31 1.29
N LEU A 32 3.02 14.15 2.47
CA LEU A 32 2.74 14.97 3.63
C LEU A 32 3.90 15.95 3.84
N LEU A 33 3.60 17.23 3.75
CA LEU A 33 4.57 18.30 3.89
C LEU A 33 4.29 19.10 5.16
N ILE A 34 5.34 19.48 5.89
CA ILE A 34 5.31 20.46 6.99
C ILE A 34 6.40 21.49 6.69
N ASN A 35 6.02 22.77 6.63
CA ASN A 35 6.94 23.87 6.30
C ASN A 35 7.76 23.54 5.03
N LYS A 36 7.06 23.10 3.98
CA LYS A 36 7.66 22.66 2.68
C LYS A 36 8.62 21.47 2.77
N LYS A 37 8.79 20.86 3.94
CA LYS A 37 9.63 19.65 4.12
C LYS A 37 8.79 18.39 4.05
N LEU A 38 9.23 17.41 3.28
CA LEU A 38 8.55 16.12 3.15
C LEU A 38 8.75 15.28 4.42
N VAL A 39 7.66 14.99 5.13
CA VAL A 39 7.65 14.25 6.40
C VAL A 39 6.93 12.90 6.32
N GLY A 40 6.07 12.72 5.33
CA GLY A 40 5.37 11.47 5.10
C GLY A 40 5.11 11.22 3.61
N TYR A 41 5.02 9.95 3.22
CA TYR A 41 4.84 9.53 1.85
C TYR A 41 4.10 8.20 1.76
N THR A 42 3.14 8.10 0.85
CA THR A 42 2.54 6.83 0.44
C THR A 42 2.55 6.67 -1.06
N LEU A 43 2.59 5.42 -1.53
CA LEU A 43 2.55 5.08 -2.94
C LEU A 43 1.45 4.05 -3.18
N LEU A 44 0.51 4.39 -4.05
CA LEU A 44 -0.53 3.50 -4.56
C LEU A 44 -0.22 3.17 -6.03
N ARG A 45 0.13 1.93 -6.30
CA ARG A 45 0.47 1.47 -7.65
C ARG A 45 -0.74 0.78 -8.28
N VAL A 46 -1.11 1.13 -9.50
CA VAL A 46 -2.17 0.42 -10.24
C VAL A 46 -1.61 -0.90 -10.74
N ARG A 47 -2.23 -2.00 -10.32
CA ARG A 47 -1.80 -3.36 -10.67
C ARG A 47 -2.99 -4.22 -11.11
N LYS A 48 -2.68 -5.32 -11.80
CA LYS A 48 -3.67 -6.30 -12.24
C LYS A 48 -4.06 -7.23 -11.09
N MET A 49 -5.31 -7.67 -11.10
CA MET A 49 -5.78 -8.75 -10.25
C MET A 49 -6.77 -9.61 -11.02
N LYS A 50 -6.90 -10.86 -10.61
CA LYS A 50 -7.94 -11.77 -11.07
C LYS A 50 -8.93 -11.99 -9.94
N SER A 51 -10.16 -11.60 -10.16
CA SER A 51 -11.32 -11.91 -9.32
C SER A 51 -12.56 -11.94 -10.21
N HIS A 52 -13.68 -12.40 -9.68
CA HIS A 52 -14.92 -12.48 -10.46
C HIS A 52 -15.51 -11.11 -10.86
N PHE A 53 -15.01 -10.00 -10.31
CA PHE A 53 -15.64 -8.68 -10.44
C PHE A 53 -14.69 -7.49 -10.64
N ILE A 54 -13.38 -7.68 -10.53
CA ILE A 54 -12.40 -6.58 -10.66
C ILE A 54 -11.13 -7.07 -11.35
N SER A 55 -10.62 -6.26 -12.30
CA SER A 55 -9.40 -6.56 -13.06
C SER A 55 -8.17 -5.74 -12.62
N LYS A 56 -8.38 -4.58 -11.98
CA LYS A 56 -7.31 -3.68 -11.52
C LYS A 56 -7.57 -3.22 -10.10
N TYR A 57 -6.50 -3.05 -9.33
CA TYR A 57 -6.53 -2.61 -7.94
C TYR A 57 -5.39 -1.62 -7.65
N PHE A 58 -5.43 -0.97 -6.49
CA PHE A 58 -4.29 -0.23 -5.96
C PHE A 58 -3.45 -1.12 -5.05
N LEU A 59 -2.21 -1.41 -5.44
CA LEU A 59 -1.21 -1.93 -4.52
C LEU A 59 -0.72 -0.81 -3.62
N PHE A 60 -1.02 -0.87 -2.32
CA PHE A 60 -0.44 0.04 -1.34
C PHE A 60 0.98 -0.42 -1.01
N ASP A 61 1.92 0.05 -1.80
CA ASP A 61 3.30 -0.44 -1.82
C ASP A 61 4.18 0.18 -0.74
N THR A 62 3.94 1.44 -0.42
CA THR A 62 4.84 2.22 0.46
C THR A 62 4.05 3.07 1.44
N LEU A 63 4.44 3.01 2.72
CA LEU A 63 4.08 3.97 3.74
C LEU A 63 5.36 4.32 4.51
N ILE A 64 5.78 5.57 4.42
CA ILE A 64 6.92 6.10 5.16
C ILE A 64 6.48 7.37 5.88
N ILE A 65 6.80 7.45 7.17
CA ILE A 65 6.62 8.64 8.02
C ILE A 65 7.91 8.82 8.77
N LYS A 66 8.44 10.03 8.81
CA LYS A 66 9.63 10.36 9.60
C LYS A 66 9.41 10.01 11.08
N LYS A 67 10.46 9.52 11.74
CA LYS A 67 10.40 8.92 13.08
C LYS A 67 9.70 9.84 14.08
N GLU A 68 10.03 11.12 14.08
CA GLU A 68 9.51 12.15 14.97
C GLU A 68 7.99 12.40 14.81
N PHE A 69 7.42 12.05 13.65
CA PHE A 69 5.99 12.21 13.34
C PHE A 69 5.18 10.90 13.43
N ARG A 70 5.82 9.80 13.80
CA ARG A 70 5.12 8.53 14.00
C ARG A 70 4.26 8.57 15.27
N LYS A 71 3.15 7.85 15.27
CA LYS A 71 2.17 7.79 16.38
C LYS A 71 1.56 9.14 16.75
N THR A 72 1.64 10.12 15.87
CA THR A 72 1.02 11.44 16.03
C THR A 72 -0.25 11.56 15.18
N LYS A 73 -0.98 12.69 15.33
CA LYS A 73 -2.13 13.02 14.45
C LYS A 73 -1.73 13.06 12.97
N LEU A 74 -0.50 13.42 12.66
CA LEU A 74 0.02 13.48 11.28
C LEU A 74 0.10 12.09 10.63
N SER A 75 0.47 11.06 11.39
CA SER A 75 0.45 9.69 10.88
C SER A 75 -0.97 9.20 10.58
N ASN A 76 -1.95 9.63 11.37
CA ASN A 76 -3.36 9.36 11.09
C ASN A 76 -3.83 10.10 9.84
N SER A 77 -3.42 11.37 9.67
CA SER A 77 -3.81 12.20 8.52
C SER A 77 -3.36 11.60 7.20
N ILE A 78 -2.11 11.14 7.08
CA ILE A 78 -1.62 10.55 5.83
C ILE A 78 -2.34 9.24 5.50
N MET A 79 -2.67 8.41 6.49
CA MET A 79 -3.42 7.17 6.28
C MET A 79 -4.86 7.45 5.87
N ASN A 80 -5.53 8.38 6.52
CA ASN A 80 -6.90 8.78 6.18
C ASN A 80 -6.96 9.39 4.78
N PHE A 81 -5.99 10.24 4.43
CA PHE A 81 -5.89 10.81 3.08
C PHE A 81 -5.66 9.72 2.04
N ASN A 82 -4.73 8.79 2.27
CA ASN A 82 -4.50 7.65 1.39
C ASN A 82 -5.78 6.84 1.16
N ASN A 83 -6.52 6.53 2.23
CA ASN A 83 -7.77 5.81 2.15
C ASN A 83 -8.87 6.59 1.40
N SER A 84 -8.91 7.92 1.55
CA SER A 84 -9.85 8.78 0.81
C SER A 84 -9.59 8.75 -0.70
N ILE A 85 -8.33 8.74 -1.12
CA ILE A 85 -7.93 8.60 -2.53
C ILE A 85 -8.38 7.25 -3.09
N ILE A 86 -8.19 6.16 -2.34
CA ILE A 86 -8.64 4.82 -2.74
C ILE A 86 -10.16 4.80 -2.96
N LYS A 87 -10.93 5.37 -2.01
CA LYS A 87 -12.40 5.45 -2.09
C LYS A 87 -12.86 6.32 -3.27
N LYS A 88 -12.27 7.52 -3.44
CA LYS A 88 -12.58 8.45 -4.54
C LYS A 88 -12.40 7.79 -5.91
N ASN A 89 -11.37 6.97 -6.06
CA ASN A 89 -11.12 6.22 -7.29
C ASN A 89 -11.96 4.94 -7.43
N LYS A 90 -12.87 4.64 -6.48
CA LYS A 90 -13.73 3.45 -6.48
C LYS A 90 -12.95 2.13 -6.68
N LYS A 91 -11.69 2.09 -6.27
CA LYS A 91 -10.84 0.91 -6.37
C LYS A 91 -10.78 0.19 -5.04
N ILE A 92 -10.57 -1.13 -5.10
CA ILE A 92 -10.05 -1.83 -3.93
C ILE A 92 -8.54 -1.61 -3.83
N SER A 93 -8.01 -1.74 -2.64
CA SER A 93 -6.56 -1.69 -2.42
C SER A 93 -6.10 -2.91 -1.65
N PHE A 94 -4.92 -3.40 -2.00
CA PHE A 94 -4.26 -4.54 -1.35
C PHE A 94 -2.88 -4.12 -0.86
N LEU A 95 -2.47 -4.65 0.29
CA LEU A 95 -1.12 -4.51 0.81
C LEU A 95 -0.62 -5.84 1.37
N VAL A 96 0.69 -5.95 1.49
CA VAL A 96 1.38 -7.05 2.17
C VAL A 96 2.14 -6.49 3.35
N CYS A 97 1.92 -7.04 4.55
CA CYS A 97 2.57 -6.55 5.77
C CYS A 97 3.03 -7.66 6.71
N GLU A 98 3.90 -7.30 7.64
CA GLU A 98 4.28 -8.15 8.75
C GLU A 98 3.14 -8.27 9.78
N LYS A 99 3.14 -9.38 10.54
CA LYS A 99 2.10 -9.67 11.55
C LYS A 99 1.90 -8.52 12.55
N LYS A 100 2.97 -7.87 12.99
CA LYS A 100 2.93 -6.74 13.95
C LYS A 100 2.18 -5.51 13.44
N LEU A 101 2.03 -5.34 12.10
CA LEU A 101 1.35 -4.20 11.48
C LEU A 101 -0.14 -4.42 11.23
N ILE A 102 -0.66 -5.64 11.40
CA ILE A 102 -2.08 -5.95 11.16
C ILE A 102 -2.99 -5.05 12.00
N LYS A 103 -2.73 -4.94 13.32
CA LYS A 103 -3.51 -4.08 14.22
C LYS A 103 -3.49 -2.62 13.79
N TYR A 104 -2.34 -2.15 13.30
CA TYR A 104 -2.20 -0.78 12.79
C TYR A 104 -3.13 -0.55 11.60
N TYR A 105 -3.09 -1.40 10.58
CA TYR A 105 -3.93 -1.24 9.40
C TYR A 105 -5.42 -1.50 9.68
N ASN A 106 -5.76 -2.44 10.57
CA ASN A 106 -7.15 -2.66 10.99
C ASN A 106 -7.80 -1.39 11.55
N LYS A 107 -7.05 -0.56 12.28
CA LYS A 107 -7.50 0.73 12.82
C LYS A 107 -8.02 1.68 11.72
N TYR A 108 -7.53 1.53 10.49
CA TYR A 108 -7.93 2.33 9.33
C TYR A 108 -8.90 1.60 8.39
N GLY A 109 -9.54 0.52 8.85
CA GLY A 109 -10.55 -0.21 8.11
C GLY A 109 -10.01 -1.21 7.09
N TRP A 110 -8.72 -1.54 7.15
CA TRP A 110 -8.16 -2.63 6.36
C TRP A 110 -8.49 -3.97 6.98
N VAL A 111 -8.82 -4.97 6.16
CA VAL A 111 -9.23 -6.31 6.60
C VAL A 111 -8.20 -7.33 6.17
N LYS A 112 -7.80 -8.21 7.10
CA LYS A 112 -6.87 -9.30 6.81
C LYS A 112 -7.54 -10.34 5.91
N LEU A 113 -6.86 -10.74 4.84
CA LEU A 113 -7.31 -11.79 3.94
C LEU A 113 -6.92 -13.19 4.44
N ASN A 114 -7.74 -14.17 4.07
CA ASN A 114 -7.43 -15.57 4.30
C ASN A 114 -6.30 -16.01 3.34
N LYS A 115 -5.18 -16.47 3.90
CA LYS A 115 -4.03 -16.93 3.13
C LYS A 115 -4.35 -18.07 2.15
N LYS A 116 -5.26 -18.97 2.52
CA LYS A 116 -5.66 -20.11 1.66
C LYS A 116 -6.42 -19.66 0.41
N LYS A 117 -7.04 -18.47 0.46
CA LYS A 117 -7.84 -17.89 -0.62
C LYS A 117 -7.13 -16.71 -1.33
N THR A 118 -5.89 -16.42 -0.96
CA THR A 118 -5.14 -15.28 -1.51
C THR A 118 -3.86 -15.78 -2.16
N ARG A 119 -3.65 -15.42 -3.43
CA ARG A 119 -2.44 -15.74 -4.19
C ARG A 119 -1.76 -14.47 -4.67
N VAL A 120 -0.44 -14.48 -4.65
CA VAL A 120 0.40 -13.50 -5.35
C VAL A 120 1.01 -14.23 -6.54
N MET A 121 0.78 -13.72 -7.74
CA MET A 121 1.06 -14.43 -8.99
C MET A 121 2.51 -14.26 -9.46
N ASP A 122 3.16 -13.17 -9.05
CA ASP A 122 4.48 -12.74 -9.53
C ASP A 122 5.46 -12.50 -8.38
N GLY A 123 5.31 -13.24 -7.28
CA GLY A 123 6.18 -13.11 -6.13
C GLY A 123 5.90 -14.11 -5.02
N LYS A 124 6.76 -14.17 -4.04
CA LYS A 124 6.58 -14.99 -2.83
C LYS A 124 5.61 -14.30 -1.86
N PHE A 125 4.56 -15.01 -1.46
CA PHE A 125 3.58 -14.56 -0.50
C PHE A 125 3.72 -15.30 0.84
N ASN A 126 4.73 -14.91 1.61
CA ASN A 126 4.99 -15.46 2.95
C ASN A 126 4.51 -14.57 4.10
N LYS A 127 4.02 -13.37 3.80
CA LYS A 127 3.51 -12.37 4.76
C LYS A 127 1.98 -12.38 4.85
N ASN A 128 1.39 -11.32 5.40
CA ASN A 128 -0.05 -11.18 5.53
C ASN A 128 -0.59 -10.20 4.49
N GLY A 129 -1.60 -10.61 3.75
CA GLY A 129 -2.35 -9.74 2.85
C GLY A 129 -3.48 -9.03 3.60
N MET A 130 -3.68 -7.76 3.30
CA MET A 130 -4.81 -7.00 3.77
C MET A 130 -5.49 -6.26 2.61
N ILE A 131 -6.79 -6.10 2.71
CA ILE A 131 -7.61 -5.46 1.68
C ILE A 131 -8.39 -4.28 2.26
N PHE A 132 -8.58 -3.24 1.46
CA PHE A 132 -9.39 -2.08 1.80
C PHE A 132 -10.37 -1.73 0.68
N ASN A 133 -11.49 -1.11 1.06
CA ASN A 133 -12.57 -0.68 0.15
C ASN A 133 -13.17 -1.84 -0.67
N CYS A 134 -13.26 -3.02 -0.05
CA CYS A 134 -13.91 -4.20 -0.60
C CYS A 134 -15.23 -4.47 0.17
N LYS A 135 -16.30 -4.79 -0.54
CA LYS A 135 -17.58 -5.14 0.10
C LYS A 135 -17.38 -6.39 0.98
N LYS A 136 -17.94 -6.39 2.20
CA LYS A 136 -17.78 -7.48 3.18
C LYS A 136 -18.03 -8.87 2.57
N ARG A 137 -19.11 -9.03 1.79
CA ARG A 137 -19.45 -10.29 1.09
C ARG A 137 -18.37 -10.79 0.16
N ASN A 138 -17.55 -9.89 -0.40
CA ASN A 138 -16.50 -10.22 -1.36
C ASN A 138 -15.15 -10.55 -0.71
N VAL A 139 -14.94 -10.13 0.57
CA VAL A 139 -13.68 -10.39 1.30
C VAL A 139 -13.43 -11.89 1.51
N GLN A 140 -14.49 -12.69 1.54
CA GLN A 140 -14.43 -14.16 1.65
C GLN A 140 -14.06 -14.87 0.33
N GLY A 141 -14.00 -14.14 -0.78
CA GLY A 141 -13.71 -14.67 -2.11
C GLY A 141 -12.24 -15.04 -2.32
N PHE A 142 -11.97 -15.60 -3.50
CA PHE A 142 -10.60 -15.87 -3.97
C PHE A 142 -10.03 -14.66 -4.69
N PHE A 143 -8.78 -14.30 -4.34
CA PHE A 143 -8.05 -13.21 -4.96
C PHE A 143 -6.70 -13.68 -5.49
N SER A 144 -6.36 -13.23 -6.69
CA SER A 144 -5.02 -13.37 -7.26
C SER A 144 -4.50 -11.98 -7.62
N PHE A 145 -3.36 -11.60 -7.04
CA PHE A 145 -2.77 -10.28 -7.19
C PHE A 145 -1.43 -10.34 -7.91
N TRP A 146 -1.16 -9.37 -8.78
CA TRP A 146 0.18 -9.11 -9.34
C TRP A 146 0.78 -7.90 -8.63
N LEU A 147 2.00 -8.01 -8.14
CA LEU A 147 2.71 -6.96 -7.41
C LEU A 147 3.62 -6.11 -8.31
N HIS A 148 3.97 -6.65 -9.49
CA HIS A 148 4.91 -6.03 -10.44
C HIS A 148 4.28 -5.67 -11.79
#